data_521c8a70aa14d6b7ad18b439740b41ec
#
_entry.id   521c8a70aa14d6b7ad18b439740b41ec
#
_cell.length_a   1.000
_cell.length_b   1.000
_cell.length_c   1.000
_cell.angle_alpha   90.00
_cell.angle_beta   90.00
_cell.angle_gamma   90.00
#
_symmetry.space_group_name_H-M   'P 1'
#
loop_
_entity.id
_entity.type
_entity.pdbx_description
1 polymer ?
#
loop_
_entity_poly.entity_id
_entity_poly.type
_entity_poly.pdbx_seq_one_letter_code
_entity_poly.pdbx_strand_id
1 'polypeptide(L)'
;GGDSFVIADARALGFSLTADEAADLVATGLKITRAANEQLGFVHPLNKGWDHISFCQIAAPLERIDGVLTAANAVVIRPGKIDRSPCGTGCSARMAVLHAKGQMQDGERFVGRSIIGSEFHCRIAGLTEVAGRPAIHPCLSGRAWITGTHQHLLDPDDPWPQGYRLSDTWPVEPQP
;
A
#
# COMPACT_ATOMS: atom_id res chain seq x y z
N GLY A 1 -3.91 6.90 -6.78
CA GLY A 1 -2.64 6.96 -6.23
C GLY A 1 -1.65 5.86 -6.53
N GLY A 2 -1.63 5.22 -7.69
CA GLY A 2 -0.63 4.21 -8.04
C GLY A 2 -1.07 2.79 -7.69
N ASP A 3 -2.10 2.60 -6.86
CA ASP A 3 -2.69 1.29 -6.60
C ASP A 3 -4.11 1.39 -6.03
N SER A 4 -4.84 0.27 -5.97
CA SER A 4 -6.20 0.17 -5.45
C SER A 4 -6.22 -0.61 -4.14
N PHE A 5 -6.94 -0.09 -3.16
CA PHE A 5 -6.97 -0.62 -1.81
C PHE A 5 -8.39 -0.81 -1.28
N VAL A 6 -8.62 -1.92 -0.60
CA VAL A 6 -9.65 -2.00 0.42
C VAL A 6 -9.01 -1.65 1.77
N ILE A 7 -9.61 -0.73 2.53
CA ILE A 7 -9.13 -0.32 3.85
C ILE A 7 -10.07 -0.87 4.90
N ALA A 8 -9.55 -1.69 5.81
CA ALA A 8 -10.28 -2.33 6.88
C ALA A 8 -9.81 -1.82 8.26
N ASP A 9 -10.72 -1.74 9.22
CA ASP A 9 -10.42 -1.31 10.58
C ASP A 9 -9.77 -2.47 11.38
N ALA A 10 -8.53 -2.28 11.85
CA ALA A 10 -7.78 -3.26 12.61
C ALA A 10 -8.50 -3.65 13.91
N ARG A 11 -9.09 -2.67 14.62
CA ARG A 11 -9.79 -2.90 15.88
C ARG A 11 -11.05 -3.74 15.69
N ALA A 12 -11.82 -3.46 14.64
CA ALA A 12 -13.00 -4.22 14.30
C ALA A 12 -12.69 -5.69 13.94
N LEU A 13 -11.46 -5.93 13.44
CA LEU A 13 -10.95 -7.27 13.12
C LEU A 13 -10.24 -7.94 14.30
N GLY A 14 -10.06 -7.25 15.43
CA GLY A 14 -9.40 -7.77 16.61
C GLY A 14 -7.87 -7.74 16.57
N PHE A 15 -7.26 -6.95 15.66
CA PHE A 15 -5.81 -6.83 15.51
C PHE A 15 -5.24 -5.61 16.23
N SER A 16 -4.07 -5.80 16.83
CA SER A 16 -3.23 -4.75 17.43
C SER A 16 -2.14 -4.24 16.48
N LEU A 17 -1.95 -4.89 15.34
CA LEU A 17 -0.91 -4.65 14.33
C LEU A 17 0.51 -4.87 14.87
N THR A 18 0.70 -5.98 15.54
CA THR A 18 1.99 -6.44 16.05
C THR A 18 2.64 -7.46 15.10
N ALA A 19 3.96 -7.64 15.19
CA ALA A 19 4.70 -8.50 14.26
C ALA A 19 4.35 -9.99 14.39
N ASP A 20 3.94 -10.44 15.57
CA ASP A 20 3.47 -11.80 15.83
C ASP A 20 2.12 -12.12 15.21
N GLU A 21 1.30 -11.11 14.91
CA GLU A 21 0.03 -11.27 14.20
C GLU A 21 0.20 -11.41 12.67
N ALA A 22 1.43 -11.37 12.15
CA ALA A 22 1.68 -11.26 10.70
C ALA A 22 1.00 -12.35 9.86
N ALA A 23 1.00 -13.61 10.32
CA ALA A 23 0.35 -14.71 9.60
C ALA A 23 -1.17 -14.53 9.52
N ASP A 24 -1.82 -14.13 10.61
CA ASP A 24 -3.26 -13.92 10.69
C ASP A 24 -3.69 -12.67 9.94
N LEU A 25 -2.87 -11.61 9.97
CA LEU A 25 -3.06 -10.41 9.16
C LEU A 25 -3.02 -10.73 7.67
N VAL A 26 -2.07 -11.55 7.22
CA VAL A 26 -1.99 -12.02 5.82
C VAL A 26 -3.23 -12.81 5.44
N ALA A 27 -3.59 -13.84 6.22
CA ALA A 27 -4.74 -14.68 5.93
C ALA A 27 -6.04 -13.87 5.87
N THR A 28 -6.23 -12.93 6.80
CA THR A 28 -7.40 -12.06 6.86
C THR A 28 -7.41 -11.05 5.71
N GLY A 29 -6.28 -10.40 5.42
CA GLY A 29 -6.19 -9.41 4.36
C GLY A 29 -6.43 -10.01 2.96
N LEU A 30 -5.96 -11.24 2.70
CA LEU A 30 -6.26 -11.95 1.45
C LEU A 30 -7.76 -12.24 1.30
N LYS A 31 -8.42 -12.71 2.38
CA LYS A 31 -9.87 -12.94 2.39
C LYS A 31 -10.65 -11.64 2.12
N ILE A 32 -10.25 -10.55 2.76
CA ILE A 32 -10.89 -9.23 2.57
C ILE A 32 -10.69 -8.74 1.14
N THR A 33 -9.48 -8.86 0.57
CA THR A 33 -9.21 -8.46 -0.82
C THR A 33 -10.09 -9.25 -1.79
N ARG A 34 -10.22 -10.57 -1.61
CA ARG A 34 -11.09 -11.42 -2.43
C ARG A 34 -12.55 -10.97 -2.32
N ALA A 35 -13.08 -10.89 -1.12
CA ALA A 35 -14.47 -10.49 -0.88
C ALA A 35 -14.78 -9.09 -1.43
N ALA A 36 -13.84 -8.15 -1.33
CA ALA A 36 -13.99 -6.80 -1.88
C ALA A 36 -14.07 -6.81 -3.41
N ASN A 37 -13.26 -7.64 -4.07
CA ASN A 37 -13.34 -7.80 -5.52
C ASN A 37 -14.65 -8.42 -5.98
N GLU A 38 -15.15 -9.43 -5.25
CA GLU A 38 -16.41 -10.11 -5.56
C GLU A 38 -17.65 -9.22 -5.32
N GLN A 39 -17.65 -8.44 -4.24
CA GLN A 39 -18.83 -7.71 -3.78
C GLN A 39 -18.89 -6.25 -4.22
N LEU A 40 -17.74 -5.58 -4.34
CA LEU A 40 -17.66 -4.15 -4.65
C LEU A 40 -17.17 -3.90 -6.07
N GLY A 41 -16.16 -4.66 -6.51
CA GLY A 41 -15.45 -4.44 -7.76
C GLY A 41 -14.65 -3.13 -7.78
N PHE A 42 -13.88 -2.96 -8.82
CA PHE A 42 -13.10 -1.75 -9.06
C PHE A 42 -12.71 -1.67 -10.54
N VAL A 43 -12.81 -0.48 -11.14
CA VAL A 43 -12.22 -0.20 -12.44
C VAL A 43 -11.53 1.15 -12.37
N HIS A 44 -10.26 1.20 -12.76
CA HIS A 44 -9.50 2.44 -12.78
C HIS A 44 -10.06 3.38 -13.85
N PRO A 45 -10.35 4.65 -13.51
CA PRO A 45 -11.08 5.55 -14.41
C PRO A 45 -10.35 5.88 -15.72
N LEU A 46 -9.03 5.80 -15.75
CA LEU A 46 -8.20 6.09 -16.93
C LEU A 46 -7.51 4.86 -17.52
N ASN A 47 -7.51 3.72 -16.82
CA ASN A 47 -6.89 2.48 -17.27
C ASN A 47 -7.85 1.32 -17.07
N LYS A 48 -8.65 1.01 -18.08
CA LYS A 48 -9.68 -0.04 -18.01
C LYS A 48 -9.09 -1.45 -17.82
N GLY A 49 -7.82 -1.67 -18.18
CA GLY A 49 -7.12 -2.92 -17.92
C GLY A 49 -6.77 -3.17 -16.44
N TRP A 50 -7.01 -2.17 -15.60
CA TRP A 50 -6.89 -2.30 -14.15
C TRP A 50 -8.30 -2.30 -13.54
N ASP A 51 -8.83 -3.48 -13.37
CA ASP A 51 -10.24 -3.74 -13.02
C ASP A 51 -10.43 -4.47 -11.68
N HIS A 52 -9.43 -4.44 -10.82
CA HIS A 52 -9.46 -5.13 -9.53
C HIS A 52 -8.87 -4.31 -8.41
N ILE A 53 -9.27 -4.65 -7.17
CA ILE A 53 -8.64 -4.17 -5.94
C ILE A 53 -7.38 -5.01 -5.69
N SER A 54 -6.22 -4.35 -5.64
CA SER A 54 -4.93 -5.03 -5.55
C SER A 54 -4.59 -5.48 -4.13
N PHE A 55 -4.85 -4.63 -3.13
CA PHE A 55 -4.32 -4.81 -1.77
C PHE A 55 -5.37 -4.55 -0.69
N CYS A 56 -5.15 -5.19 0.47
CA CYS A 56 -5.85 -4.85 1.71
C CYS A 56 -4.91 -4.06 2.63
N GLN A 57 -5.36 -2.89 3.06
CA GLN A 57 -4.73 -2.13 4.14
C GLN A 57 -5.55 -2.31 5.42
N ILE A 58 -5.03 -3.04 6.40
CA ILE A 58 -5.61 -3.15 7.73
C ILE A 58 -5.02 -1.99 8.54
N ALA A 59 -5.87 -1.04 8.95
CA ALA A 59 -5.46 0.25 9.51
C ALA A 59 -5.98 0.43 10.94
N ALA A 60 -5.09 0.84 11.84
CA ALA A 60 -5.47 1.26 13.18
C ALA A 60 -6.29 2.56 13.16
N PRO A 61 -7.02 2.88 14.22
CA PRO A 61 -7.64 4.18 14.41
C PRO A 61 -6.62 5.31 14.31
N LEU A 62 -7.12 6.50 13.93
CA LEU A 62 -6.32 7.71 13.93
C LEU A 62 -6.07 8.20 15.35
N GLU A 63 -4.86 8.66 15.58
CA GLU A 63 -4.43 9.33 16.79
C GLU A 63 -3.80 10.68 16.43
N ARG A 64 -3.74 11.61 17.38
CA ARG A 64 -2.92 12.82 17.27
C ARG A 64 -1.76 12.71 18.23
N ILE A 65 -0.56 12.62 17.69
CA ILE A 65 0.70 12.60 18.44
C ILE A 65 1.42 13.90 18.13
N ASP A 66 1.69 14.71 19.14
CA ASP A 66 2.29 16.04 19.01
C ASP A 66 1.57 16.92 17.95
N GLY A 67 0.24 16.82 17.92
CA GLY A 67 -0.61 17.56 16.98
C GLY A 67 -0.64 17.01 15.55
N VAL A 68 0.09 15.93 15.24
CA VAL A 68 0.14 15.32 13.91
C VAL A 68 -0.76 14.08 13.87
N LEU A 69 -1.59 13.96 12.83
CA LEU A 69 -2.35 12.74 12.57
C LEU A 69 -1.40 11.58 12.37
N THR A 70 -1.65 10.51 13.10
CA THR A 70 -0.79 9.30 13.07
C THR A 70 -1.68 8.07 13.08
N ALA A 71 -1.30 7.03 12.31
CA ALA A 71 -1.93 5.72 12.40
C ALA A 71 -0.96 4.62 11.98
N ALA A 72 -1.05 3.45 12.64
CA ALA A 72 -0.40 2.25 12.18
C ALA A 72 -1.24 1.56 11.10
N ASN A 73 -0.58 0.79 10.23
CA ASN A 73 -1.23 -0.05 9.25
C ASN A 73 -0.35 -1.25 8.86
N ALA A 74 -1.02 -2.32 8.42
CA ALA A 74 -0.41 -3.44 7.73
C ALA A 74 -1.01 -3.54 6.32
N VAL A 75 -0.17 -3.56 5.29
CA VAL A 75 -0.61 -3.74 3.91
C VAL A 75 -0.32 -5.17 3.47
N VAL A 76 -1.37 -5.88 3.13
CA VAL A 76 -1.33 -7.27 2.67
C VAL A 76 -1.39 -7.31 1.15
N ILE A 77 -0.41 -8.01 0.57
CA ILE A 77 -0.16 -8.13 -0.87
C ILE A 77 -0.29 -9.60 -1.28
N ARG A 78 -0.88 -9.86 -2.43
CA ARG A 78 -0.86 -11.22 -3.00
C ARG A 78 0.56 -11.63 -3.42
N PRO A 79 0.93 -12.92 -3.34
CA PRO A 79 0.14 -14.07 -2.89
C PRO A 79 0.08 -14.27 -1.37
N GLY A 80 0.68 -13.44 -0.56
CA GLY A 80 0.67 -13.56 0.90
C GLY A 80 1.88 -12.91 1.55
N LYS A 81 2.06 -11.61 1.31
CA LYS A 81 3.14 -10.79 1.90
C LYS A 81 2.56 -9.62 2.68
N ILE A 82 3.32 -9.15 3.65
CA ILE A 82 3.07 -7.90 4.36
C ILE A 82 4.23 -6.93 4.09
N ASP A 83 3.91 -5.68 3.82
CA ASP A 83 4.90 -4.61 3.71
C ASP A 83 5.62 -4.38 5.06
N ARG A 84 6.95 -4.19 5.00
CA ARG A 84 7.74 -3.75 6.17
C ARG A 84 7.68 -2.25 6.35
N SER A 85 7.46 -1.51 5.28
CA SER A 85 7.20 -0.07 5.31
C SER A 85 5.72 0.22 5.56
N PRO A 86 5.35 1.47 5.87
CA PRO A 86 3.93 1.86 5.93
C PRO A 86 3.18 1.77 4.61
N CYS A 87 3.83 1.42 3.51
CA CYS A 87 3.34 1.44 2.13
C CYS A 87 3.06 2.84 1.60
N GLY A 88 3.83 3.30 0.60
CA GLY A 88 3.68 4.65 0.04
C GLY A 88 2.31 4.87 -0.62
N THR A 89 1.88 3.95 -1.50
CA THR A 89 0.56 4.00 -2.14
C THR A 89 -0.57 3.77 -1.13
N GLY A 90 -0.35 2.94 -0.09
CA GLY A 90 -1.29 2.74 1.01
C GLY A 90 -1.48 4.01 1.85
N CYS A 91 -0.41 4.71 2.21
CA CYS A 91 -0.50 6.01 2.89
C CYS A 91 -1.23 7.05 2.02
N SER A 92 -0.96 7.07 0.71
CA SER A 92 -1.65 7.96 -0.24
C SER A 92 -3.15 7.66 -0.30
N ALA A 93 -3.54 6.39 -0.38
CA ALA A 93 -4.94 5.96 -0.36
C ALA A 93 -5.61 6.32 0.98
N ARG A 94 -4.91 6.12 2.10
CA ARG A 94 -5.40 6.50 3.43
C ARG A 94 -5.68 7.99 3.52
N MET A 95 -4.72 8.84 3.11
CA MET A 95 -4.89 10.30 3.11
C MET A 95 -6.07 10.72 2.23
N ALA A 96 -6.23 10.12 1.04
CA ALA A 96 -7.35 10.43 0.15
C ALA A 96 -8.70 10.11 0.80
N VAL A 97 -8.82 8.95 1.46
CA VAL A 97 -10.04 8.57 2.19
C VAL A 97 -10.29 9.49 3.38
N LEU A 98 -9.26 9.86 4.14
CA LEU A 98 -9.39 10.79 5.27
C LEU A 98 -9.82 12.17 4.81
N HIS A 99 -9.26 12.66 3.71
CA HIS A 99 -9.66 13.93 3.11
C HIS A 99 -11.12 13.89 2.64
N ALA A 100 -11.51 12.86 1.91
CA ALA A 100 -12.89 12.69 1.45
C ALA A 100 -13.92 12.60 2.59
N LYS A 101 -13.49 12.13 3.77
CA LYS A 101 -14.31 12.08 4.99
C LYS A 101 -14.24 13.39 5.83
N GLY A 102 -13.52 14.41 5.39
CA GLY A 102 -13.31 15.64 6.13
C GLY A 102 -12.42 15.51 7.37
N GLN A 103 -11.71 14.41 7.51
CA GLN A 103 -10.85 14.09 8.66
C GLN A 103 -9.40 14.55 8.48
N MET A 104 -9.02 14.97 7.28
CA MET A 104 -7.72 15.51 6.94
C MET A 104 -7.85 16.63 5.91
N GLN A 105 -7.16 17.75 6.14
CA GLN A 105 -7.23 18.94 5.29
C GLN A 105 -6.03 19.03 4.34
N ASP A 106 -6.15 19.89 3.31
CA ASP A 106 -5.01 20.25 2.45
C ASP A 106 -3.89 20.87 3.29
N GLY A 107 -2.64 20.50 2.98
CA GLY A 107 -1.46 20.89 3.73
C GLY A 107 -1.24 20.13 5.06
N GLU A 108 -2.24 19.42 5.57
CA GLU A 108 -2.13 18.70 6.84
C GLU A 108 -1.15 17.52 6.76
N ARG A 109 -0.40 17.29 7.85
CA ARG A 109 0.56 16.20 7.98
C ARG A 109 -0.08 14.93 8.52
N PHE A 110 0.44 13.79 8.07
CA PHE A 110 0.06 12.46 8.51
C PHE A 110 1.32 11.59 8.67
N VAL A 111 1.41 10.82 9.74
CA VAL A 111 2.46 9.82 9.94
C VAL A 111 1.85 8.43 9.83
N GLY A 112 2.25 7.69 8.80
CA GLY A 112 1.95 6.28 8.68
C GLY A 112 3.02 5.45 9.38
N ARG A 113 2.62 4.49 10.23
CA ARG A 113 3.50 3.53 10.90
C ARG A 113 3.27 2.13 10.36
N SER A 114 4.35 1.39 10.15
CA SER A 114 4.27 -0.02 9.75
C SER A 114 4.21 -0.96 10.95
N ILE A 115 3.94 -2.23 10.67
CA ILE A 115 3.94 -3.32 11.65
C ILE A 115 5.28 -3.50 12.40
N ILE A 116 6.39 -3.01 11.83
CA ILE A 116 7.72 -3.01 12.48
C ILE A 116 8.13 -1.64 13.02
N GLY A 117 7.18 -0.67 13.09
CA GLY A 117 7.43 0.66 13.64
C GLY A 117 8.19 1.62 12.72
N SER A 118 8.42 1.28 11.44
CA SER A 118 8.96 2.25 10.49
C SER A 118 7.93 3.32 10.14
N GLU A 119 8.37 4.53 9.78
CA GLU A 119 7.48 5.66 9.57
C GLU A 119 7.63 6.25 8.17
N PHE A 120 6.51 6.67 7.60
CA PHE A 120 6.45 7.63 6.50
C PHE A 120 5.82 8.92 6.98
N HIS A 121 6.50 10.01 6.75
CA HIS A 121 6.00 11.36 6.99
C HIS A 121 5.33 11.86 5.71
N CYS A 122 4.04 12.04 5.79
CA CYS A 122 3.18 12.32 4.66
C CYS A 122 2.48 13.67 4.82
N ARG A 123 2.05 14.25 3.71
CA ARG A 123 1.12 15.39 3.68
C ARG A 123 0.32 15.41 2.39
N ILE A 124 -0.83 16.05 2.43
CA ILE A 124 -1.52 16.45 1.21
C ILE A 124 -0.79 17.69 0.70
N ALA A 125 -0.22 17.62 -0.51
CA ALA A 125 0.54 18.72 -1.10
C ALA A 125 -0.32 19.61 -2.01
N GLY A 126 -1.58 19.25 -2.20
CA GLY A 126 -2.56 19.98 -2.97
C GLY A 126 -3.71 19.07 -3.40
N LEU A 127 -4.74 19.69 -3.93
CA LEU A 127 -5.93 19.03 -4.45
C LEU A 127 -5.89 18.98 -5.97
N THR A 128 -6.50 17.97 -6.56
CA THR A 128 -6.58 17.76 -7.99
C THR A 128 -7.81 16.94 -8.37
N GLU A 129 -7.92 16.58 -9.62
CA GLU A 129 -8.95 15.68 -10.13
C GLU A 129 -8.34 14.57 -10.99
N VAL A 130 -8.95 13.40 -10.95
CA VAL A 130 -8.64 12.28 -11.83
C VAL A 130 -9.94 11.82 -12.50
N ALA A 131 -10.05 12.00 -13.81
CA ALA A 131 -11.25 11.71 -14.58
C ALA A 131 -12.52 12.36 -13.99
N GLY A 132 -12.43 13.63 -13.60
CA GLY A 132 -13.54 14.40 -13.00
C GLY A 132 -13.88 14.01 -11.56
N ARG A 133 -13.07 13.19 -10.91
CA ARG A 133 -13.24 12.81 -9.49
C ARG A 133 -12.26 13.56 -8.61
N PRO A 134 -12.68 14.09 -7.45
CA PRO A 134 -11.77 14.74 -6.52
C PRO A 134 -10.62 13.82 -6.13
N ALA A 135 -9.41 14.36 -6.13
CA ALA A 135 -8.19 13.62 -5.81
C ALA A 135 -7.21 14.51 -5.04
N ILE A 136 -6.17 13.94 -4.47
CA ILE A 136 -5.10 14.64 -3.77
C ILE A 136 -3.76 14.44 -4.47
N HIS A 137 -2.85 15.40 -4.29
CA HIS A 137 -1.43 15.20 -4.54
C HIS A 137 -0.75 14.78 -3.23
N PRO A 138 -0.44 13.49 -3.03
CA PRO A 138 0.26 13.03 -1.84
C PRO A 138 1.76 13.34 -1.96
N CYS A 139 2.35 13.78 -0.84
CA CYS A 139 3.79 13.89 -0.68
C CYS A 139 4.22 13.01 0.48
N LEU A 140 5.25 12.18 0.27
CA LEU A 140 5.71 11.22 1.26
C LEU A 140 7.22 11.28 1.37
N SER A 141 7.73 11.14 2.57
CA SER A 141 9.14 10.94 2.85
C SER A 141 9.34 9.79 3.83
N GLY A 142 10.42 9.07 3.66
CA GLY A 142 10.81 7.95 4.51
C GLY A 142 12.32 7.92 4.67
N ARG A 143 12.80 6.92 5.41
CA ARG A 143 14.21 6.71 5.64
C ARG A 143 14.63 5.32 5.16
N ALA A 144 15.78 5.25 4.53
CA ALA A 144 16.42 4.00 4.12
C ALA A 144 17.88 4.00 4.54
N TRP A 145 18.48 2.82 4.59
CA TRP A 145 19.89 2.62 4.96
C TRP A 145 20.61 1.86 3.86
N ILE A 146 21.88 2.17 3.66
CA ILE A 146 22.73 1.41 2.74
C ILE A 146 23.03 0.07 3.39
N THR A 147 22.63 -1.02 2.73
CA THR A 147 22.81 -2.40 3.22
C THR A 147 23.86 -3.18 2.44
N GLY A 148 24.34 -2.62 1.33
CA GLY A 148 25.37 -3.25 0.52
C GLY A 148 25.76 -2.40 -0.69
N THR A 149 26.84 -2.81 -1.35
CA THR A 149 27.27 -2.31 -2.66
C THR A 149 27.42 -3.49 -3.60
N HIS A 150 27.05 -3.30 -4.87
CA HIS A 150 27.10 -4.33 -5.89
C HIS A 150 27.89 -3.80 -7.10
N GLN A 151 28.74 -4.66 -7.67
CA GLN A 151 29.39 -4.39 -8.94
C GLN A 151 28.74 -5.26 -10.01
N HIS A 152 28.25 -4.64 -11.07
CA HIS A 152 27.66 -5.32 -12.22
C HIS A 152 28.60 -5.19 -13.39
N LEU A 153 28.86 -6.28 -14.07
CA LEU A 153 29.75 -6.36 -15.22
C LEU A 153 28.96 -6.91 -16.43
N LEU A 154 29.37 -6.48 -17.61
CA LEU A 154 28.99 -7.12 -18.86
C LEU A 154 30.16 -7.99 -19.29
N ASP A 155 29.93 -9.29 -19.35
CA ASP A 155 30.87 -10.25 -19.90
C ASP A 155 30.66 -10.32 -21.41
N PRO A 156 31.69 -10.09 -22.24
CA PRO A 156 31.55 -10.18 -23.70
C PRO A 156 31.13 -11.57 -24.20
N ASP A 157 31.40 -12.61 -23.41
CA ASP A 157 31.09 -14.01 -23.76
C ASP A 157 29.72 -14.46 -23.21
N ASP A 158 29.01 -13.59 -22.46
CA ASP A 158 27.65 -13.89 -21.99
C ASP A 158 26.68 -13.86 -23.18
N PRO A 159 26.01 -14.99 -23.51
CA PRO A 159 25.05 -15.03 -24.61
C PRO A 159 23.76 -14.24 -24.30
N TRP A 160 23.53 -13.83 -23.05
CA TRP A 160 22.35 -13.04 -22.64
C TRP A 160 22.70 -11.78 -21.84
N PRO A 161 23.53 -10.89 -22.34
CA PRO A 161 24.06 -9.76 -21.56
C PRO A 161 22.99 -8.78 -21.10
N GLN A 162 21.78 -8.80 -21.68
CA GLN A 162 20.62 -7.98 -21.28
C GLN A 162 19.63 -8.74 -20.39
N GLY A 163 19.99 -9.97 -19.98
CA GLY A 163 19.14 -10.86 -19.23
C GLY A 163 18.15 -11.65 -20.10
N TYR A 164 17.47 -12.57 -19.48
CA TYR A 164 16.51 -13.46 -20.11
C TYR A 164 15.21 -13.48 -19.30
N ARG A 165 14.06 -13.29 -19.95
CA ARG A 165 12.77 -13.30 -19.30
C ARG A 165 11.93 -14.49 -19.73
N LEU A 166 11.52 -15.29 -18.74
CA LEU A 166 10.49 -16.31 -18.88
C LEU A 166 9.16 -15.77 -18.31
N SER A 167 8.06 -16.21 -18.88
CA SER A 167 6.70 -15.80 -18.45
C SER A 167 6.22 -16.53 -17.19
N ASP A 168 6.98 -17.51 -16.70
CA ASP A 168 6.65 -18.37 -15.55
C ASP A 168 7.21 -17.88 -14.20
N THR A 169 7.70 -16.64 -14.11
CA THR A 169 8.37 -16.09 -12.93
C THR A 169 7.46 -15.86 -11.72
N TRP A 170 6.15 -15.90 -11.90
CA TRP A 170 5.18 -15.76 -10.82
C TRP A 170 4.17 -16.90 -10.84
N PRO A 171 3.93 -17.58 -9.71
CA PRO A 171 2.88 -18.58 -9.66
C PRO A 171 1.54 -17.88 -9.96
N VAL A 172 0.89 -18.34 -11.02
CA VAL A 172 -0.51 -17.98 -11.28
C VAL A 172 -1.33 -18.81 -10.31
N GLU A 173 -2.04 -18.15 -9.37
CA GLU A 173 -3.03 -18.87 -8.58
C GLU A 173 -4.01 -19.56 -9.55
N PRO A 174 -4.34 -20.85 -9.36
CA PRO A 174 -5.42 -21.47 -10.13
C PRO A 174 -6.68 -20.60 -9.96
N GLN A 175 -7.20 -20.13 -11.06
CA GLN A 175 -8.53 -19.51 -11.04
C GLN A 175 -9.54 -20.58 -10.59
N PRO A 176 -10.45 -20.26 -9.65
CA PRO A 176 -11.45 -21.19 -9.17
C PRO A 176 -12.40 -21.66 -10.29
#